data_bc8e3299188d23e0b02d8c7e04c7523f
#
_entry.id   bc8e3299188d23e0b02d8c7e04c7523f
#
_cell.length_a   1.000
_cell.length_b   1.000
_cell.length_c   1.000
_cell.angle_alpha   90.00
_cell.angle_beta   90.00
_cell.angle_gamma   90.00
#
_symmetry.space_group_name_H-M   'P 1'
#
loop_
_entity.id
_entity.type
_entity.pdbx_description
1 polymer ?
#
loop_
_entity_poly.entity_id
_entity_poly.type
_entity_poly.pdbx_seq_one_letter_code
_entity_poly.pdbx_strand_id
1 'polypeptide(L)'
;FTTALGPHGGSFIRTGDGDRRMTSYEVDRLIEEHLQPTYDLDIVPDATTDDLDPQLVAGLLARVREQHPRVFADRDGIDVLLDLQVLRHDDSDESEVGGILRPTLAGLLALGRYPQKFYPRLGISIAVFPGTSRDDVFRGDERLVASKSVVGSIPVMIDDAVDSLMRWIGAKKPDYPPLVLREAIANALT
;
A
#
# COMPACT_ATOMS: atom_id res chain seq x y z
N PHE A 1 -31.47 10.73 6.09
CA PHE A 1 -30.94 11.65 7.10
C PHE A 1 -31.96 12.73 7.41
N THR A 2 -32.35 12.90 8.65
CA THR A 2 -33.12 14.07 9.05
C THR A 2 -32.18 15.25 9.20
N THR A 3 -32.33 16.24 8.35
CA THR A 3 -31.42 17.37 8.16
C THR A 3 -31.23 18.26 9.42
N ALA A 4 -32.11 18.17 10.40
CA ALA A 4 -32.05 18.99 11.61
C ALA A 4 -31.07 18.47 12.69
N LEU A 5 -30.73 17.18 12.68
CA LEU A 5 -29.86 16.54 13.66
C LEU A 5 -28.49 16.12 13.13
N GLY A 6 -28.27 16.32 11.84
CA GLY A 6 -27.06 15.85 11.16
C GLY A 6 -26.95 14.31 11.12
N PRO A 7 -25.91 13.77 10.48
CA PRO A 7 -25.73 12.33 10.34
C PRO A 7 -25.63 11.59 11.69
N HIS A 8 -24.91 12.13 12.66
CA HIS A 8 -24.74 11.51 13.98
C HIS A 8 -25.99 11.52 14.85
N GLY A 9 -26.94 12.41 14.57
CA GLY A 9 -28.18 12.56 15.36
C GLY A 9 -29.41 11.95 14.68
N GLY A 10 -29.39 11.76 13.35
CA GLY A 10 -30.55 11.40 12.54
C GLY A 10 -30.45 10.06 11.82
N SER A 11 -29.43 9.26 12.07
CA SER A 11 -29.22 7.97 11.39
C SER A 11 -29.72 6.80 12.21
N PHE A 12 -30.51 5.92 11.56
CA PHE A 12 -31.06 4.70 12.13
C PHE A 12 -30.71 3.51 11.25
N ILE A 13 -30.54 2.34 11.85
CA ILE A 13 -30.33 1.07 11.19
C ILE A 13 -31.44 0.09 11.57
N ARG A 14 -31.92 -0.66 10.58
CA ARG A 14 -32.90 -1.72 10.81
C ARG A 14 -32.22 -2.94 11.41
N THR A 15 -32.66 -3.36 12.59
CA THR A 15 -32.18 -4.58 13.26
C THR A 15 -33.39 -5.43 13.62
N GLY A 16 -33.57 -6.55 12.89
CA GLY A 16 -34.73 -7.42 13.10
C GLY A 16 -36.04 -6.71 12.78
N ASP A 17 -36.91 -6.57 13.77
CA ASP A 17 -38.24 -5.97 13.67
C ASP A 17 -38.30 -4.51 14.09
N GLY A 18 -37.18 -3.92 14.52
CA GLY A 18 -37.11 -2.54 14.99
C GLY A 18 -36.04 -1.68 14.33
N ASP A 19 -36.20 -0.35 14.44
CA ASP A 19 -35.21 0.62 14.03
C ASP A 19 -34.41 1.06 15.27
N ARG A 20 -33.10 0.93 15.20
CA ARG A 20 -32.16 1.36 16.23
C ARG A 20 -31.38 2.58 15.74
N ARG A 21 -31.18 3.55 16.63
CA ARG A 21 -30.29 4.67 16.36
C ARG A 21 -28.85 4.14 16.20
N MET A 22 -28.18 4.60 15.15
CA MET A 22 -26.81 4.26 14.92
C MET A 22 -25.89 4.94 15.95
N THR A 23 -24.84 4.24 16.34
CA THR A 23 -23.75 4.81 17.12
C THR A 23 -22.94 5.76 16.23
N SER A 24 -22.19 6.69 16.85
CA SER A 24 -21.30 7.59 16.10
C SER A 24 -20.31 6.81 15.24
N TYR A 25 -19.74 5.73 15.77
CA TYR A 25 -18.84 4.84 15.04
C TYR A 25 -19.46 4.21 13.78
N GLU A 26 -20.72 3.73 13.87
CA GLU A 26 -21.42 3.15 12.73
C GLU A 26 -21.74 4.22 11.67
N VAL A 27 -22.04 5.44 12.09
CA VAL A 27 -22.29 6.57 11.19
C VAL A 27 -20.99 6.97 10.48
N ASP A 28 -19.89 7.12 11.23
CA ASP A 28 -18.59 7.48 10.69
C ASP A 28 -18.12 6.44 9.65
N ARG A 29 -18.27 5.16 9.99
CA ARG A 29 -17.95 4.06 9.07
C ARG A 29 -18.77 4.12 7.77
N LEU A 30 -20.07 4.41 7.84
CA LEU A 30 -20.90 4.58 6.65
C LEU A 30 -20.51 5.81 5.83
N ILE A 31 -20.11 6.90 6.48
CA ILE A 31 -19.62 8.09 5.80
C ILE A 31 -18.30 7.77 5.09
N GLU A 32 -17.39 7.07 5.75
CA GLU A 32 -16.12 6.60 5.16
C GLU A 32 -16.34 5.63 4.00
N GLU A 33 -17.28 4.69 4.11
CA GLU A 33 -17.64 3.76 3.03
C GLU A 33 -18.27 4.47 1.81
N HIS A 34 -18.91 5.61 2.00
CA HIS A 34 -19.48 6.42 0.92
C HIS A 34 -18.52 7.46 0.33
N LEU A 35 -17.59 7.95 1.12
CA LEU A 35 -16.48 8.77 0.66
C LEU A 35 -15.37 7.78 0.26
N GLN A 36 -15.07 7.66 -1.02
CA GLN A 36 -13.84 6.94 -1.40
C GLN A 36 -12.69 7.60 -0.66
N PRO A 37 -12.00 6.90 0.27
CA PRO A 37 -10.85 7.47 0.95
C PRO A 37 -9.81 7.85 -0.09
N THR A 38 -9.30 9.06 -0.02
CA THR A 38 -8.26 9.57 -0.92
C THR A 38 -6.92 9.73 -0.21
N TYR A 39 -6.73 9.05 0.92
CA TYR A 39 -5.50 9.12 1.72
C TYR A 39 -4.24 8.73 0.95
N ASP A 40 -4.39 7.87 -0.04
CA ASP A 40 -3.34 7.48 -0.97
C ASP A 40 -2.83 8.66 -1.84
N LEU A 41 -3.66 9.69 -2.02
CA LEU A 41 -3.33 10.92 -2.73
C LEU A 41 -2.74 12.01 -1.82
N ASP A 42 -2.72 11.79 -0.51
CA ASP A 42 -2.13 12.75 0.42
C ASP A 42 -0.61 12.82 0.21
N ILE A 43 -0.09 14.02 0.28
CA ILE A 43 1.35 14.28 0.20
C ILE A 43 2.02 13.74 1.46
N VAL A 44 3.19 13.14 1.30
CA VAL A 44 4.05 12.79 2.43
C VAL A 44 4.97 13.99 2.71
N PRO A 45 4.74 14.78 3.77
CA PRO A 45 5.34 16.12 3.94
C PRO A 45 6.86 16.12 3.94
N ASP A 46 7.48 15.10 4.55
CA ASP A 46 8.94 15.00 4.69
C ASP A 46 9.61 14.23 3.53
N ALA A 47 8.82 13.73 2.56
CA ALA A 47 9.35 13.04 1.41
C ALA A 47 9.68 14.01 0.27
N THR A 48 10.69 13.66 -0.49
CA THR A 48 11.12 14.39 -1.69
C THR A 48 11.16 13.46 -2.90
N THR A 49 11.32 14.01 -4.08
CA THR A 49 11.50 13.21 -5.31
C THR A 49 12.73 12.30 -5.25
N ASP A 50 13.74 12.63 -4.44
CA ASP A 50 14.94 11.82 -4.24
C ASP A 50 14.66 10.53 -3.44
N ASP A 51 13.57 10.46 -2.71
CA ASP A 51 13.12 9.26 -2.00
C ASP A 51 12.48 8.22 -2.95
N LEU A 52 12.20 8.60 -4.21
CA LEU A 52 11.73 7.67 -5.24
C LEU A 52 12.91 6.88 -5.85
N ASP A 53 12.66 5.64 -6.26
CA ASP A 53 13.63 4.83 -6.99
C ASP A 53 13.61 5.16 -8.47
N PRO A 54 14.73 5.65 -9.06
CA PRO A 54 14.76 6.05 -10.46
C PRO A 54 14.48 4.90 -11.44
N GLN A 55 14.81 3.66 -11.06
CA GLN A 55 14.58 2.49 -11.92
C GLN A 55 13.10 2.14 -11.95
N LEU A 56 12.42 2.19 -10.78
CA LEU A 56 10.99 1.96 -10.70
C LEU A 56 10.21 3.06 -11.41
N VAL A 57 10.62 4.32 -11.25
CA VAL A 57 10.04 5.47 -11.97
C VAL A 57 10.21 5.31 -13.48
N ALA A 58 11.43 5.02 -13.95
CA ALA A 58 11.69 4.81 -15.37
C ALA A 58 10.88 3.63 -15.94
N GLY A 59 10.76 2.54 -15.17
CA GLY A 59 9.94 1.37 -15.53
C GLY A 59 8.46 1.70 -15.63
N LEU A 60 7.91 2.51 -14.71
CA LEU A 60 6.53 2.98 -14.77
C LEU A 60 6.30 3.83 -16.01
N LEU A 61 7.15 4.85 -16.26
CA LEU A 61 7.04 5.74 -17.41
C LEU A 61 7.11 4.98 -18.73
N ALA A 62 8.03 4.02 -18.87
CA ALA A 62 8.13 3.18 -20.05
C ALA A 62 6.85 2.37 -20.30
N ARG A 63 6.32 1.71 -19.26
CA ARG A 63 5.10 0.91 -19.34
C ARG A 63 3.88 1.74 -19.72
N VAL A 64 3.70 2.91 -19.10
CA VAL A 64 2.55 3.78 -19.36
C VAL A 64 2.60 4.32 -20.80
N ARG A 65 3.78 4.70 -21.29
CA ARG A 65 3.97 5.14 -22.68
C ARG A 65 3.70 4.02 -23.69
N GLU A 66 4.10 2.81 -23.38
CA GLU A 66 3.84 1.62 -24.22
C GLU A 66 2.33 1.29 -24.26
N GLN A 67 1.67 1.29 -23.11
CA GLN A 67 0.25 0.95 -23.02
C GLN A 67 -0.67 2.03 -23.57
N HIS A 68 -0.31 3.29 -23.39
CA HIS A 68 -1.13 4.45 -23.76
C HIS A 68 -0.33 5.49 -24.58
N PRO A 69 0.22 5.11 -25.76
CA PRO A 69 1.11 5.98 -26.52
C PRO A 69 0.45 7.27 -26.97
N ARG A 70 -0.87 7.24 -27.27
CA ARG A 70 -1.61 8.45 -27.69
C ARG A 70 -1.71 9.51 -26.61
N VAL A 71 -1.55 9.12 -25.34
CA VAL A 71 -1.70 10.03 -24.19
C VAL A 71 -0.35 10.48 -23.66
N PHE A 72 0.63 9.57 -23.60
CA PHE A 72 1.86 9.78 -22.84
C PHE A 72 3.16 9.73 -23.64
N ALA A 73 3.13 9.42 -24.96
CA ALA A 73 4.36 9.23 -25.74
C ALA A 73 5.28 10.47 -25.70
N ASP A 74 4.70 11.65 -25.93
CA ASP A 74 5.43 12.92 -26.07
C ASP A 74 5.40 13.78 -24.81
N ARG A 75 4.87 13.25 -23.69
CA ARG A 75 4.75 14.01 -22.45
C ARG A 75 6.03 13.93 -21.63
N ASP A 76 6.35 15.04 -20.94
CA ASP A 76 7.44 15.06 -19.97
C ASP A 76 7.19 14.06 -18.85
N GLY A 77 8.28 13.49 -18.31
CA GLY A 77 8.18 12.47 -17.25
C GLY A 77 7.53 13.00 -15.96
N ILE A 78 7.81 14.25 -15.59
CA ILE A 78 7.22 14.88 -14.39
C ILE A 78 5.73 15.10 -14.61
N ASP A 79 5.32 15.58 -15.79
CA ASP A 79 3.90 15.76 -16.10
C ASP A 79 3.14 14.43 -16.02
N VAL A 80 3.75 13.35 -16.51
CA VAL A 80 3.14 12.01 -16.40
C VAL A 80 3.01 11.58 -14.94
N LEU A 81 4.02 11.83 -14.10
CA LEU A 81 3.96 11.49 -12.67
C LEU A 81 2.90 12.31 -11.92
N LEU A 82 2.69 13.57 -12.31
CA LEU A 82 1.61 14.42 -11.80
C LEU A 82 0.23 13.90 -12.24
N ASP A 83 0.06 13.57 -13.52
CA ASP A 83 -1.20 13.01 -14.03
C ASP A 83 -1.56 11.68 -13.36
N LEU A 84 -0.56 10.84 -13.07
CA LEU A 84 -0.73 9.57 -12.39
C LEU A 84 -0.85 9.72 -10.86
N GLN A 85 -0.83 10.95 -10.35
CA GLN A 85 -0.88 11.23 -8.91
C GLN A 85 0.25 10.58 -8.11
N VAL A 86 1.39 10.30 -8.74
CA VAL A 86 2.62 9.86 -8.05
C VAL A 86 3.26 11.02 -7.32
N LEU A 87 3.22 12.20 -7.94
CA LEU A 87 3.67 13.47 -7.38
C LEU A 87 2.50 14.46 -7.29
N ARG A 88 2.59 15.38 -6.35
CA ARG A 88 1.71 16.54 -6.22
C ARG A 88 2.52 17.78 -5.81
N HIS A 89 1.98 18.94 -6.14
CA HIS A 89 2.49 20.21 -5.62
C HIS A 89 2.11 20.37 -4.16
N ASP A 90 3.08 20.70 -3.32
CA ASP A 90 2.89 21.11 -1.95
C ASP A 90 2.85 22.64 -1.90
N ASP A 91 1.65 23.18 -1.81
CA ASP A 91 1.41 24.62 -1.79
C ASP A 91 1.53 25.19 -0.35
N SER A 92 1.96 24.40 0.63
CA SER A 92 2.10 24.85 2.01
C SER A 92 3.28 25.82 2.22
N ASP A 93 4.26 25.84 1.30
CA ASP A 93 5.38 26.76 1.32
C ASP A 93 5.15 27.89 0.29
N GLU A 94 4.66 29.04 0.75
CA GLU A 94 4.39 30.21 -0.08
C GLU A 94 5.66 30.86 -0.69
N SER A 95 6.86 30.36 -0.34
CA SER A 95 8.14 30.92 -0.79
C SER A 95 8.52 30.50 -2.21
N GLU A 96 7.94 29.43 -2.76
CA GLU A 96 8.22 28.95 -4.11
C GLU A 96 7.01 29.10 -5.03
N VAL A 97 7.19 29.85 -6.12
CA VAL A 97 6.17 29.99 -7.17
C VAL A 97 6.03 28.66 -7.91
N GLY A 98 4.91 27.98 -7.69
CA GLY A 98 4.60 26.67 -8.30
C GLY A 98 4.67 25.48 -7.34
N GLY A 99 4.98 25.72 -6.05
CA GLY A 99 5.02 24.70 -5.02
C GLY A 99 6.15 23.67 -5.16
N ILE A 100 6.48 23.00 -4.08
CA ILE A 100 7.49 21.92 -4.07
C ILE A 100 6.81 20.63 -4.54
N LEU A 101 7.46 19.89 -5.46
CA LEU A 101 6.97 18.55 -5.85
C LEU A 101 7.28 17.51 -4.77
N ARG A 102 6.24 16.86 -4.28
CA ARG A 102 6.35 15.80 -3.29
C ARG A 102 5.65 14.53 -3.72
N PRO A 103 6.17 13.37 -3.33
CA PRO A 103 5.47 12.10 -3.50
C PRO A 103 4.15 12.07 -2.72
N THR A 104 3.14 11.51 -3.34
CA THR A 104 1.93 11.08 -2.62
C THR A 104 2.23 9.81 -1.83
N LEU A 105 1.34 9.43 -0.92
CA LEU A 105 1.45 8.17 -0.20
C LEU A 105 1.51 6.99 -1.18
N ALA A 106 0.59 6.93 -2.17
CA ALA A 106 0.60 5.90 -3.20
C ALA A 106 1.91 5.91 -4.01
N GLY A 107 2.38 7.10 -4.43
CA GLY A 107 3.64 7.25 -5.15
C GLY A 107 4.84 6.74 -4.36
N LEU A 108 4.94 7.10 -3.08
CA LEU A 108 6.01 6.65 -2.21
C LEU A 108 5.95 5.14 -1.94
N LEU A 109 4.77 4.58 -1.67
CA LEU A 109 4.61 3.15 -1.42
C LEU A 109 4.90 2.30 -2.65
N ALA A 110 4.55 2.79 -3.84
CA ALA A 110 4.76 2.07 -5.10
C ALA A 110 6.19 2.19 -5.64
N LEU A 111 6.80 3.37 -5.53
CA LEU A 111 8.05 3.71 -6.23
C LEU A 111 9.17 4.17 -5.29
N GLY A 112 8.94 4.24 -3.98
CA GLY A 112 9.95 4.68 -3.03
C GLY A 112 11.11 3.69 -2.89
N ARG A 113 12.33 4.20 -2.69
CA ARG A 113 13.51 3.36 -2.37
C ARG A 113 13.36 2.69 -1.02
N TYR A 114 12.91 3.45 -0.03
CA TYR A 114 12.80 3.00 1.35
C TYR A 114 11.65 3.72 2.06
N PRO A 115 10.37 3.36 1.75
CA PRO A 115 9.19 3.96 2.37
C PRO A 115 9.18 3.83 3.90
N GLN A 116 9.90 2.85 4.46
CA GLN A 116 10.04 2.61 5.89
C GLN A 116 10.71 3.74 6.64
N LYS A 117 11.42 4.65 5.95
CA LYS A 117 11.93 5.91 6.51
C LYS A 117 10.78 6.74 7.11
N PHE A 118 9.63 6.73 6.45
CA PHE A 118 8.42 7.48 6.83
C PHE A 118 7.40 6.60 7.58
N TYR A 119 7.35 5.32 7.21
CA TYR A 119 6.42 4.32 7.75
C TYR A 119 7.18 3.10 8.29
N PRO A 120 7.83 3.21 9.48
CA PRO A 120 8.72 2.16 10.00
C PRO A 120 8.07 0.80 10.23
N ARG A 121 6.74 0.77 10.35
CA ARG A 121 5.99 -0.49 10.54
C ARG A 121 5.61 -1.19 9.24
N LEU A 122 5.79 -0.53 8.11
CA LEU A 122 5.55 -1.12 6.80
C LEU A 122 6.62 -2.16 6.51
N GLY A 123 6.23 -3.41 6.36
CA GLY A 123 7.18 -4.49 6.06
C GLY A 123 6.52 -5.86 6.15
N ILE A 124 7.17 -6.85 5.58
CA ILE A 124 6.74 -8.24 5.63
C ILE A 124 7.71 -9.01 6.52
N SER A 125 7.18 -9.70 7.53
CA SER A 125 7.96 -10.63 8.35
C SER A 125 7.57 -12.05 7.99
N ILE A 126 8.53 -12.83 7.52
CA ILE A 126 8.34 -14.23 7.15
C ILE A 126 9.09 -15.08 8.18
N ALA A 127 8.42 -16.12 8.68
CA ALA A 127 9.02 -17.08 9.60
C ALA A 127 8.66 -18.51 9.19
N VAL A 128 9.63 -19.42 9.23
CA VAL A 128 9.44 -20.83 8.96
C VAL A 128 9.67 -21.61 10.25
N PHE A 129 8.65 -22.35 10.66
CA PHE A 129 8.68 -23.20 11.86
C PHE A 129 9.01 -24.64 11.49
N PRO A 130 9.66 -25.42 12.39
CA PRO A 130 10.10 -26.78 12.11
C PRO A 130 8.97 -27.81 12.01
N GLY A 131 7.79 -27.50 12.53
CA GLY A 131 6.65 -28.41 12.59
C GLY A 131 5.35 -27.76 12.14
N THR A 132 4.23 -28.30 12.61
CA THR A 132 2.88 -27.82 12.28
C THR A 132 2.34 -26.82 13.30
N SER A 133 3.04 -26.65 14.43
CA SER A 133 2.70 -25.69 15.48
C SER A 133 3.82 -24.66 15.67
N ARG A 134 3.46 -23.46 16.14
CA ARG A 134 4.42 -22.42 16.53
C ARG A 134 5.26 -22.81 17.75
N ASP A 135 4.79 -23.79 18.52
CA ASP A 135 5.45 -24.30 19.73
C ASP A 135 6.41 -25.45 19.44
N ASP A 136 6.41 -25.97 18.19
CA ASP A 136 7.34 -27.00 17.77
C ASP A 136 8.76 -26.42 17.74
N VAL A 137 9.69 -27.15 18.37
CA VAL A 137 11.12 -26.78 18.41
C VAL A 137 11.95 -27.72 17.55
N PHE A 138 12.96 -27.17 16.91
CA PHE A 138 13.97 -27.94 16.19
C PHE A 138 15.13 -28.33 17.13
N ARG A 139 16.12 -29.07 16.64
CA ARG A 139 17.26 -29.52 17.43
C ARG A 139 17.93 -28.32 18.15
N GLY A 140 18.04 -28.37 19.47
CA GLY A 140 18.79 -27.38 20.27
C GLY A 140 18.01 -26.11 20.66
N ASP A 141 16.71 -26.22 20.90
CA ASP A 141 15.82 -25.11 21.30
C ASP A 141 15.59 -24.02 20.23
N GLU A 142 16.00 -24.24 18.99
CA GLU A 142 15.69 -23.32 17.90
C GLU A 142 14.22 -23.42 17.52
N ARG A 143 13.50 -22.27 17.66
CA ARG A 143 12.07 -22.18 17.34
C ARG A 143 11.82 -21.87 15.87
N LEU A 144 12.82 -21.38 15.15
CA LEU A 144 12.70 -20.97 13.75
C LEU A 144 13.73 -21.71 12.90
N VAL A 145 13.30 -22.26 11.78
CA VAL A 145 14.20 -22.82 10.75
C VAL A 145 14.78 -21.70 9.90
N ALA A 146 13.97 -20.69 9.60
CA ALA A 146 14.37 -19.48 8.88
C ALA A 146 13.45 -18.32 9.21
N SER A 147 14.00 -17.11 9.13
CA SER A 147 13.22 -15.88 9.22
C SER A 147 13.80 -14.83 8.29
N LYS A 148 12.94 -13.95 7.77
CA LYS A 148 13.34 -12.81 6.95
C LYS A 148 12.39 -11.64 7.18
N SER A 149 12.96 -10.45 7.34
CA SER A 149 12.23 -9.19 7.22
C SER A 149 12.45 -8.64 5.82
N VAL A 150 11.38 -8.25 5.16
CA VAL A 150 11.38 -7.69 3.81
C VAL A 150 10.90 -6.25 3.89
N VAL A 151 11.69 -5.34 3.34
CA VAL A 151 11.45 -3.89 3.30
C VAL A 151 11.67 -3.36 1.88
N GLY A 152 11.20 -2.17 1.59
CA GLY A 152 11.26 -1.55 0.26
C GLY A 152 9.89 -1.04 -0.15
N SER A 153 9.71 -0.70 -1.42
CA SER A 153 8.40 -0.40 -1.99
C SER A 153 7.52 -1.66 -2.02
N ILE A 154 6.21 -1.48 -2.08
CA ILE A 154 5.26 -2.61 -2.10
C ILE A 154 5.59 -3.63 -3.20
N PRO A 155 5.82 -3.24 -4.48
CA PRO A 155 6.17 -4.20 -5.53
C PRO A 155 7.44 -4.99 -5.22
N VAL A 156 8.48 -4.31 -4.72
CA VAL A 156 9.75 -4.95 -4.34
C VAL A 156 9.56 -5.92 -3.18
N MET A 157 8.79 -5.51 -2.17
CA MET A 157 8.49 -6.39 -1.03
C MET A 157 7.73 -7.65 -1.45
N ILE A 158 6.78 -7.52 -2.38
CA ILE A 158 6.03 -8.67 -2.90
C ILE A 158 6.98 -9.63 -3.62
N ASP A 159 7.82 -9.14 -4.53
CA ASP A 159 8.77 -9.96 -5.27
C ASP A 159 9.73 -10.69 -4.34
N ASP A 160 10.35 -9.96 -3.41
CA ASP A 160 11.29 -10.51 -2.43
C ASP A 160 10.65 -11.54 -1.49
N ALA A 161 9.39 -11.31 -1.09
CA ALA A 161 8.66 -12.24 -0.25
C ALA A 161 8.30 -13.52 -0.99
N VAL A 162 7.79 -13.42 -2.23
CA VAL A 162 7.50 -14.58 -3.09
C VAL A 162 8.76 -15.40 -3.33
N ASP A 163 9.87 -14.77 -3.71
CA ASP A 163 11.14 -15.45 -3.95
C ASP A 163 11.66 -16.18 -2.70
N SER A 164 11.48 -15.57 -1.53
CA SER A 164 11.89 -16.17 -0.27
C SER A 164 11.01 -17.38 0.09
N LEU A 165 9.70 -17.25 -0.05
CA LEU A 165 8.76 -18.35 0.19
C LEU A 165 9.00 -19.50 -0.78
N MET A 166 9.20 -19.22 -2.07
CA MET A 166 9.47 -20.26 -3.07
C MET A 166 10.75 -21.04 -2.75
N ARG A 167 11.80 -20.37 -2.26
CA ARG A 167 13.04 -21.04 -1.82
C ARG A 167 12.82 -21.93 -0.60
N TRP A 168 11.99 -21.50 0.37
CA TRP A 168 11.78 -22.21 1.61
C TRP A 168 10.74 -23.32 1.52
N ILE A 169 9.66 -23.11 0.75
CA ILE A 169 8.65 -24.15 0.48
C ILE A 169 9.26 -25.26 -0.38
N GLY A 170 10.27 -24.92 -1.19
CA GLY A 170 10.98 -25.82 -2.09
C GLY A 170 10.16 -26.24 -3.31
N ALA A 171 10.85 -26.56 -4.39
CA ALA A 171 10.26 -26.96 -5.68
C ALA A 171 9.44 -28.29 -5.62
N LYS A 172 9.35 -28.93 -4.44
CA LYS A 172 8.72 -30.24 -4.26
C LYS A 172 7.23 -30.18 -3.93
N LYS A 173 6.64 -28.98 -3.68
CA LYS A 173 5.20 -28.83 -3.44
C LYS A 173 4.58 -27.90 -4.47
N PRO A 174 3.93 -28.42 -5.51
CA PRO A 174 3.21 -27.63 -6.50
C PRO A 174 1.95 -26.94 -5.94
N ASP A 175 1.66 -27.10 -4.63
CA ASP A 175 0.41 -26.67 -4.01
C ASP A 175 0.29 -25.14 -3.87
N TYR A 176 1.40 -24.39 -4.05
CA TYR A 176 1.42 -22.92 -3.95
C TYR A 176 2.11 -22.30 -5.16
N PRO A 177 1.36 -22.07 -6.26
CA PRO A 177 1.90 -21.34 -7.42
C PRO A 177 2.39 -19.95 -7.03
N PRO A 178 3.49 -19.43 -7.62
CA PRO A 178 4.00 -18.09 -7.34
C PRO A 178 2.95 -16.99 -7.48
N LEU A 179 2.04 -17.14 -8.45
CA LEU A 179 0.94 -16.19 -8.68
C LEU A 179 -0.02 -16.11 -7.48
N VAL A 180 -0.34 -17.25 -6.88
CA VAL A 180 -1.23 -17.30 -5.69
C VAL A 180 -0.55 -16.67 -4.47
N LEU A 181 0.74 -16.92 -4.29
CA LEU A 181 1.52 -16.29 -3.22
C LEU A 181 1.60 -14.77 -3.43
N ARG A 182 1.85 -14.33 -4.67
CA ARG A 182 1.88 -12.91 -5.01
C ARG A 182 0.57 -12.22 -4.68
N GLU A 183 -0.55 -12.81 -5.10
CA GLU A 183 -1.87 -12.27 -4.85
C GLU A 183 -2.19 -12.19 -3.36
N ALA A 184 -1.90 -13.25 -2.61
CA ALA A 184 -2.14 -13.29 -1.17
C ALA A 184 -1.31 -12.23 -0.41
N ILE A 185 -0.05 -12.02 -0.82
CA ILE A 185 0.83 -11.02 -0.22
C ILE A 185 0.38 -9.60 -0.61
N ALA A 186 0.04 -9.38 -1.88
CA ALA A 186 -0.46 -8.09 -2.34
C ALA A 186 -1.71 -7.68 -1.56
N ASN A 187 -2.71 -8.57 -1.43
CA ASN A 187 -3.94 -8.32 -0.68
C ASN A 187 -3.72 -8.09 0.83
N ALA A 188 -2.60 -8.52 1.38
CA ALA A 188 -2.26 -8.28 2.78
C ALA A 188 -1.55 -6.92 3.01
N LEU A 189 -1.04 -6.30 1.94
CA LEU A 189 -0.31 -5.03 1.98
C LEU A 189 -1.16 -3.83 1.52
N THR A 190 -2.24 -4.08 0.81
CA THR A 190 -3.21 -3.08 0.33
C THR A 190 -4.49 -3.10 1.13
#